data_e31a2feffc222619acd27880ca3b2a75
#
_entry.id   e31a2feffc222619acd27880ca3b2a75
#
_cell.length_a   1.000
_cell.length_b   1.000
_cell.length_c   1.000
_cell.angle_alpha   90.00
_cell.angle_beta   90.00
_cell.angle_gamma   90.00
#
_symmetry.space_group_name_H-M   'P 1'
#
loop_
_entity.id
_entity.type
_entity.pdbx_description
1 polymer ?
#
loop_
_entity_poly.entity_id
_entity_poly.type
_entity_poly.pdbx_seq_one_letter_code
_entity_poly.pdbx_strand_id
1 'polypeptide(L)'
;MVRSEIQNVKLRFGIIGNAEGLNRAIDVAIQVAPTDLSVLITGESGVGKENFPQIIHQFSRRKHGQYIAVNCGAIPEGTIDSELFGHEKGAFTGAISDRNGYFAEANGGTIFLDEVGELPLATQARLLRVLESGEFIKVGSSKVQKTDVRIVAATNVNLTEAIAEGRFREDLYYRLNTVPIKIPPLRERGDDITLLFRKFASDFAEKYRMPAIQLTEDAKVLLLTYSWPGNVRQLKNITEQISIIETNRDITAEILRNYLPEQHVNSGLPALFGVKANTGKAFESEREILYQVLFDMRRDVTDLKKLVNTLMAERGAQSVPTAPATTAVSYYQEPQRNLVATVVPATPTIISAAKPAHPVVDDIQDTEEVVEEATLSLDEVEKEMIRKALDRHHGKRKNAAKDLNISERTLYRKIKEYGLD
;
A
#
# COMPACT_ATOMS: atom_id res chain seq x y z
N MET A 1 11.44 38.80 5.48
CA MET A 1 10.43 39.05 4.43
C MET A 1 9.20 39.73 4.99
N VAL A 2 8.55 40.58 4.18
CA VAL A 2 7.38 41.34 4.62
C VAL A 2 6.20 40.39 4.78
N ARG A 3 5.44 40.50 5.87
CA ARG A 3 4.20 39.67 6.12
C ARG A 3 3.27 39.60 4.89
N SER A 4 3.28 40.64 4.03
CA SER A 4 2.47 40.74 2.81
C SER A 4 2.86 39.71 1.74
N GLU A 5 4.13 39.32 1.58
CA GLU A 5 4.57 38.34 0.59
C GLU A 5 4.10 36.93 0.96
N ILE A 6 4.22 36.56 2.25
CA ILE A 6 3.72 35.26 2.75
C ILE A 6 2.20 35.16 2.56
N GLN A 7 1.46 36.23 2.81
CA GLN A 7 0.01 36.26 2.60
C GLN A 7 -0.36 36.08 1.12
N ASN A 8 0.34 36.72 0.21
CA ASN A 8 0.12 36.55 -1.22
C ASN A 8 0.40 35.12 -1.68
N VAL A 9 1.45 34.49 -1.15
CA VAL A 9 1.75 33.08 -1.43
C VAL A 9 0.64 32.16 -0.89
N LYS A 10 0.19 32.38 0.35
CA LYS A 10 -0.92 31.60 0.93
C LYS A 10 -2.19 31.70 0.10
N LEU A 11 -2.58 32.90 -0.31
CA LEU A 11 -3.75 33.11 -1.16
C LEU A 11 -3.62 32.39 -2.51
N ARG A 12 -2.43 32.50 -3.13
CA ARG A 12 -2.18 31.90 -4.45
C ARG A 12 -2.20 30.37 -4.43
N PHE A 13 -1.68 29.75 -3.37
CA PHE A 13 -1.56 28.30 -3.27
C PHE A 13 -2.62 27.67 -2.34
N GLY A 14 -3.61 28.43 -1.91
CA GLY A 14 -4.71 27.94 -1.07
C GLY A 14 -4.27 27.46 0.32
N ILE A 15 -3.16 28.00 0.85
CA ILE A 15 -2.65 27.61 2.17
C ILE A 15 -3.35 28.43 3.24
N ILE A 16 -3.97 27.75 4.18
CA ILE A 16 -4.73 28.34 5.28
C ILE A 16 -3.98 28.14 6.58
N GLY A 17 -3.92 29.18 7.38
CA GLY A 17 -3.30 29.17 8.69
C GLY A 17 -2.32 30.31 8.91
N ASN A 18 -2.06 30.60 10.19
CA ASN A 18 -1.17 31.68 10.63
C ASN A 18 -0.11 31.19 11.62
N ALA A 19 -0.06 29.89 11.90
CA ALA A 19 0.93 29.30 12.79
C ALA A 19 2.37 29.72 12.38
N GLU A 20 3.19 30.04 13.36
CA GLU A 20 4.56 30.55 13.14
C GLU A 20 5.42 29.53 12.38
N GLY A 21 5.33 28.25 12.75
CA GLY A 21 6.06 27.17 12.06
C GLY A 21 5.69 27.02 10.59
N LEU A 22 4.39 27.19 10.25
CA LEU A 22 3.92 27.19 8.86
C LEU A 22 4.45 28.41 8.10
N ASN A 23 4.40 29.59 8.69
CA ASN A 23 4.90 30.83 8.10
C ASN A 23 6.40 30.74 7.83
N ARG A 24 7.17 30.20 8.78
CA ARG A 24 8.61 29.97 8.63
C ARG A 24 8.91 28.99 7.49
N ALA A 25 8.16 27.92 7.38
CA ALA A 25 8.33 26.93 6.29
C ALA A 25 8.09 27.60 4.91
N ILE A 26 7.04 28.42 4.77
CA ILE A 26 6.75 29.18 3.55
C ILE A 26 7.88 30.18 3.26
N ASP A 27 8.35 30.90 4.26
CA ASP A 27 9.44 31.87 4.11
C ASP A 27 10.72 31.19 3.60
N VAL A 28 11.12 30.07 4.18
CA VAL A 28 12.28 29.28 3.69
C VAL A 28 12.05 28.80 2.25
N ALA A 29 10.83 28.34 1.90
CA ALA A 29 10.52 27.90 0.54
C ALA A 29 10.70 29.03 -0.49
N ILE A 30 10.27 30.26 -0.15
CA ILE A 30 10.45 31.44 -1.02
C ILE A 30 11.93 31.82 -1.13
N GLN A 31 12.66 31.80 -0.01
CA GLN A 31 14.09 32.18 0.00
C GLN A 31 14.96 31.20 -0.78
N VAL A 32 14.66 29.89 -0.73
CA VAL A 32 15.43 28.88 -1.47
C VAL A 32 15.04 28.82 -2.95
N ALA A 33 13.84 29.29 -3.31
CA ALA A 33 13.31 29.18 -4.67
C ALA A 33 14.25 29.69 -5.79
N PRO A 34 14.93 30.87 -5.65
CA PRO A 34 15.84 31.36 -6.69
C PRO A 34 17.12 30.56 -6.87
N THR A 35 17.44 29.65 -5.95
CA THR A 35 18.63 28.77 -6.00
C THR A 35 18.31 27.44 -6.69
N ASP A 36 19.36 26.73 -7.12
CA ASP A 36 19.24 25.36 -7.64
C ASP A 36 19.52 24.28 -6.57
N LEU A 37 19.55 24.67 -5.29
CA LEU A 37 19.79 23.75 -4.19
C LEU A 37 18.66 22.71 -4.05
N SER A 38 19.03 21.50 -3.66
CA SER A 38 18.09 20.44 -3.29
C SER A 38 17.35 20.83 -2.01
N VAL A 39 16.08 20.51 -1.94
CA VAL A 39 15.21 20.79 -0.79
C VAL A 39 14.58 19.51 -0.30
N LEU A 40 14.69 19.25 1.01
CA LEU A 40 14.01 18.14 1.66
C LEU A 40 12.88 18.68 2.54
N ILE A 41 11.65 18.33 2.20
CA ILE A 41 10.44 18.70 2.94
C ILE A 41 10.06 17.55 3.86
N THR A 42 10.05 17.80 5.16
CA THR A 42 9.67 16.80 6.17
C THR A 42 8.40 17.21 6.90
N GLY A 43 7.57 16.23 7.22
CA GLY A 43 6.33 16.43 7.96
C GLY A 43 5.43 15.21 7.87
N GLU A 44 4.50 15.10 8.80
CA GLU A 44 3.56 13.98 8.87
C GLU A 44 2.70 13.86 7.61
N SER A 45 2.08 12.68 7.42
CA SER A 45 1.14 12.49 6.31
C SER A 45 -0.05 13.45 6.45
N GLY A 46 -0.50 14.05 5.33
CA GLY A 46 -1.67 14.92 5.30
C GLY A 46 -1.46 16.35 5.84
N VAL A 47 -0.21 16.81 6.06
CA VAL A 47 0.07 18.19 6.52
C VAL A 47 0.04 19.24 5.40
N GLY A 48 0.02 18.82 4.12
CA GLY A 48 0.03 19.67 2.94
C GLY A 48 1.43 19.90 2.35
N LYS A 49 2.30 18.87 2.33
CA LYS A 49 3.65 18.92 1.76
C LYS A 49 3.66 19.32 0.28
N GLU A 50 2.64 18.91 -0.46
CA GLU A 50 2.50 19.06 -1.92
C GLU A 50 2.44 20.50 -2.41
N ASN A 51 2.10 21.45 -1.55
CA ASN A 51 2.07 22.89 -1.92
C ASN A 51 3.47 23.50 -2.01
N PHE A 52 4.41 23.04 -1.22
CA PHE A 52 5.74 23.65 -1.11
C PHE A 52 6.60 23.50 -2.36
N PRO A 53 6.66 22.33 -3.03
CA PRO A 53 7.37 22.21 -4.30
C PRO A 53 6.82 23.12 -5.38
N GLN A 54 5.50 23.35 -5.40
CA GLN A 54 4.86 24.27 -6.33
C GLN A 54 5.28 25.72 -6.03
N ILE A 55 5.35 26.14 -4.76
CA ILE A 55 5.88 27.44 -4.35
C ILE A 55 7.32 27.58 -4.84
N ILE A 56 8.17 26.60 -4.54
CA ILE A 56 9.59 26.61 -4.91
C ILE A 56 9.75 26.72 -6.42
N HIS A 57 9.00 25.95 -7.20
CA HIS A 57 9.07 25.99 -8.66
C HIS A 57 8.62 27.35 -9.22
N GLN A 58 7.47 27.86 -8.77
CA GLN A 58 6.87 29.11 -9.24
C GLN A 58 7.74 30.36 -8.98
N PHE A 59 8.50 30.36 -7.89
CA PHE A 59 9.43 31.46 -7.53
C PHE A 59 10.88 31.20 -7.96
N SER A 60 11.12 30.06 -8.68
CA SER A 60 12.45 29.71 -9.17
C SER A 60 12.78 30.37 -10.52
N ARG A 61 14.05 30.29 -10.91
CA ARG A 61 14.50 30.65 -12.26
C ARG A 61 13.91 29.70 -13.31
N ARG A 62 13.51 28.47 -12.91
CA ARG A 62 12.96 27.40 -13.74
C ARG A 62 11.43 27.41 -13.82
N LYS A 63 10.75 28.48 -13.41
CA LYS A 63 9.28 28.62 -13.36
C LYS A 63 8.56 28.39 -14.69
N HIS A 64 9.28 28.50 -15.81
CA HIS A 64 8.76 28.22 -17.16
C HIS A 64 9.20 26.84 -17.67
N GLY A 65 10.04 26.11 -16.93
CA GLY A 65 10.43 24.74 -17.24
C GLY A 65 9.37 23.74 -16.82
N GLN A 66 9.57 22.48 -17.18
CA GLN A 66 8.67 21.40 -16.83
C GLN A 66 8.67 21.20 -15.31
N TYR A 67 7.46 21.05 -14.74
CA TYR A 67 7.27 20.62 -13.35
C TYR A 67 6.66 19.23 -13.34
N ILE A 68 7.36 18.25 -12.82
CA ILE A 68 6.89 16.86 -12.72
C ILE A 68 6.83 16.49 -11.25
N ALA A 69 5.66 16.01 -10.80
CA ALA A 69 5.46 15.47 -9.45
C ALA A 69 5.30 13.95 -9.53
N VAL A 70 6.11 13.23 -8.77
CA VAL A 70 6.14 11.78 -8.71
C VAL A 70 5.94 11.35 -7.26
N ASN A 71 4.95 10.51 -6.99
CA ASN A 71 4.82 9.83 -5.70
C ASN A 71 5.55 8.49 -5.77
N CYS A 72 6.67 8.37 -5.06
CA CYS A 72 7.51 7.17 -5.08
C CYS A 72 6.84 5.98 -4.41
N GLY A 73 6.03 6.18 -3.38
CA GLY A 73 5.30 5.11 -2.71
C GLY A 73 4.13 4.54 -3.52
N ALA A 74 3.63 5.30 -4.52
CA ALA A 74 2.54 4.84 -5.38
C ALA A 74 3.01 3.97 -6.58
N ILE A 75 4.32 3.97 -6.87
CA ILE A 75 4.88 3.22 -8.00
C ILE A 75 5.45 1.90 -7.48
N PRO A 76 5.06 0.74 -8.03
CA PRO A 76 5.62 -0.55 -7.62
C PRO A 76 7.15 -0.60 -7.77
N GLU A 77 7.85 -1.24 -6.82
CA GLU A 77 9.32 -1.35 -6.80
C GLU A 77 9.90 -1.89 -8.12
N GLY A 78 9.24 -2.88 -8.74
CA GLY A 78 9.69 -3.47 -10.01
C GLY A 78 9.62 -2.55 -11.23
N THR A 79 8.92 -1.41 -11.15
CA THR A 79 8.74 -0.47 -12.27
C THR A 79 9.29 0.92 -12.01
N ILE A 80 9.61 1.27 -10.76
CA ILE A 80 10.03 2.62 -10.37
C ILE A 80 11.28 3.10 -11.11
N ASP A 81 12.26 2.23 -11.32
CA ASP A 81 13.46 2.56 -12.08
C ASP A 81 13.14 2.90 -13.54
N SER A 82 12.22 2.15 -14.15
CA SER A 82 11.76 2.39 -15.52
C SER A 82 10.97 3.70 -15.67
N GLU A 83 10.16 4.05 -14.67
CA GLU A 83 9.42 5.32 -14.67
C GLU A 83 10.34 6.52 -14.44
N LEU A 84 11.26 6.43 -13.48
CA LEU A 84 12.17 7.54 -13.15
C LEU A 84 13.23 7.77 -14.23
N PHE A 85 13.90 6.71 -14.68
CA PHE A 85 15.07 6.80 -15.57
C PHE A 85 14.79 6.42 -17.03
N GLY A 86 13.62 5.79 -17.30
CA GLY A 86 13.28 5.26 -18.62
C GLY A 86 13.88 3.89 -18.90
N HIS A 87 13.50 3.31 -20.02
CA HIS A 87 13.99 2.00 -20.46
C HIS A 87 14.25 1.95 -21.98
N GLU A 88 15.14 1.05 -22.39
CA GLU A 88 15.31 0.67 -23.79
C GLU A 88 14.40 -0.53 -24.13
N LYS A 89 14.08 -0.66 -25.41
CA LYS A 89 13.32 -1.81 -25.93
C LYS A 89 14.00 -3.11 -25.55
N GLY A 90 13.23 -4.05 -24.98
CA GLY A 90 13.74 -5.35 -24.54
C GLY A 90 14.42 -5.38 -23.18
N ALA A 91 14.41 -4.27 -22.42
CA ALA A 91 15.03 -4.19 -21.08
C ALA A 91 14.38 -5.15 -20.06
N PHE A 92 13.11 -5.48 -20.24
CA PHE A 92 12.35 -6.45 -19.43
C PHE A 92 11.17 -7.01 -20.23
N THR A 93 10.52 -8.05 -19.72
CA THR A 93 9.33 -8.65 -20.33
C THR A 93 8.19 -7.62 -20.38
N GLY A 94 7.85 -7.14 -21.59
CA GLY A 94 6.86 -6.06 -21.80
C GLY A 94 7.44 -4.73 -22.27
N ALA A 95 8.77 -4.55 -22.32
CA ALA A 95 9.42 -3.36 -22.91
C ALA A 95 9.38 -3.42 -24.44
N ILE A 96 8.23 -3.09 -25.03
CA ILE A 96 7.98 -3.18 -26.48
C ILE A 96 8.70 -2.05 -27.25
N SER A 97 8.87 -0.88 -26.63
CA SER A 97 9.48 0.31 -27.22
C SER A 97 10.39 1.02 -26.21
N ASP A 98 11.25 1.90 -26.70
CA ASP A 98 12.00 2.83 -25.85
C ASP A 98 11.05 3.83 -25.18
N ARG A 99 11.29 4.12 -23.90
CA ARG A 99 10.54 5.14 -23.18
C ARG A 99 11.51 6.04 -22.40
N ASN A 100 11.21 7.34 -22.42
CA ASN A 100 11.90 8.29 -21.56
C ASN A 100 11.33 8.24 -20.15
N GLY A 101 12.20 8.40 -19.15
CA GLY A 101 11.79 8.51 -17.76
C GLY A 101 11.60 9.97 -17.34
N TYR A 102 11.05 10.16 -16.15
CA TYR A 102 10.75 11.50 -15.61
C TYR A 102 11.98 12.41 -15.54
N PHE A 103 13.19 11.88 -15.29
CA PHE A 103 14.40 12.69 -15.30
C PHE A 103 14.78 13.25 -16.67
N ALA A 104 14.45 12.52 -17.74
CA ALA A 104 14.65 13.03 -19.11
C ALA A 104 13.59 14.07 -19.48
N GLU A 105 12.35 13.86 -19.05
CA GLU A 105 11.22 14.76 -19.32
C GLU A 105 11.30 16.06 -18.53
N ALA A 106 11.81 16.00 -17.27
CA ALA A 106 11.98 17.18 -16.42
C ALA A 106 13.23 18.02 -16.73
N ASN A 107 13.97 17.70 -17.78
CA ASN A 107 15.22 18.39 -18.12
C ASN A 107 15.01 19.90 -18.31
N GLY A 108 15.83 20.72 -17.67
CA GLY A 108 15.67 22.18 -17.61
C GLY A 108 14.60 22.66 -16.62
N GLY A 109 13.91 21.75 -15.94
CA GLY A 109 12.79 22.02 -15.04
C GLY A 109 13.02 21.61 -13.59
N THR A 110 11.95 21.16 -12.95
CA THR A 110 11.92 20.74 -11.54
C THR A 110 11.19 19.41 -11.41
N ILE A 111 11.79 18.46 -10.72
CA ILE A 111 11.12 17.22 -10.31
C ILE A 111 10.83 17.26 -8.81
N PHE A 112 9.61 16.89 -8.45
CA PHE A 112 9.19 16.69 -7.08
C PHE A 112 9.03 15.19 -6.81
N LEU A 113 9.76 14.69 -5.83
CA LEU A 113 9.72 13.29 -5.38
C LEU A 113 9.02 13.25 -4.03
N ASP A 114 7.76 12.83 -4.00
CA ASP A 114 7.04 12.60 -2.75
C ASP A 114 7.32 11.18 -2.24
N GLU A 115 7.29 11.03 -0.91
CA GLU A 115 7.56 9.76 -0.23
C GLU A 115 8.92 9.14 -0.62
N VAL A 116 9.97 10.00 -0.71
CA VAL A 116 11.31 9.57 -1.13
C VAL A 116 11.91 8.49 -0.20
N GLY A 117 11.44 8.40 1.04
CA GLY A 117 11.83 7.37 2.01
C GLY A 117 11.40 5.94 1.62
N GLU A 118 10.43 5.80 0.70
CA GLU A 118 9.93 4.52 0.20
C GLU A 118 10.71 3.98 -1.02
N LEU A 119 11.71 4.73 -1.49
CA LEU A 119 12.53 4.30 -2.63
C LEU A 119 13.37 3.07 -2.28
N PRO A 120 13.47 2.06 -3.16
CA PRO A 120 14.39 0.94 -3.02
C PRO A 120 15.85 1.42 -2.98
N LEU A 121 16.73 0.73 -2.25
CA LEU A 121 18.15 1.10 -2.12
C LEU A 121 18.88 1.20 -3.46
N ALA A 122 18.52 0.36 -4.44
CA ALA A 122 19.09 0.42 -5.79
C ALA A 122 18.71 1.72 -6.51
N THR A 123 17.44 2.13 -6.41
CA THR A 123 16.92 3.39 -6.95
C THR A 123 17.53 4.61 -6.24
N GLN A 124 17.73 4.53 -4.91
CA GLN A 124 18.42 5.57 -4.14
C GLN A 124 19.85 5.81 -4.65
N ALA A 125 20.60 4.76 -4.98
CA ALA A 125 21.95 4.88 -5.55
C ALA A 125 21.95 5.56 -6.93
N ARG A 126 20.95 5.27 -7.76
CA ARG A 126 20.78 5.95 -9.06
C ARG A 126 20.38 7.41 -8.89
N LEU A 127 19.49 7.72 -7.96
CA LEU A 127 19.08 9.08 -7.64
C LEU A 127 20.26 9.93 -7.14
N LEU A 128 21.14 9.34 -6.31
CA LEU A 128 22.35 10.01 -5.86
C LEU A 128 23.23 10.44 -7.04
N ARG A 129 23.42 9.57 -8.05
CA ARG A 129 24.20 9.92 -9.25
C ARG A 129 23.59 11.10 -10.00
N VAL A 130 22.25 11.17 -10.11
CA VAL A 130 21.58 12.34 -10.71
C VAL A 130 21.86 13.61 -9.92
N LEU A 131 21.81 13.55 -8.57
CA LEU A 131 22.05 14.70 -7.69
C LEU A 131 23.51 15.20 -7.71
N GLU A 132 24.46 14.30 -7.94
CA GLU A 132 25.90 14.65 -7.93
C GLU A 132 26.41 15.12 -9.29
N SER A 133 26.12 14.38 -10.34
CA SER A 133 26.67 14.60 -11.68
C SER A 133 25.66 15.04 -12.73
N GLY A 134 24.37 15.00 -12.43
CA GLY A 134 23.31 15.19 -13.42
C GLY A 134 23.22 14.06 -14.43
N GLU A 135 23.74 12.87 -14.10
CA GLU A 135 23.81 11.74 -15.01
C GLU A 135 22.93 10.59 -14.57
N PHE A 136 22.31 9.92 -15.54
CA PHE A 136 21.55 8.69 -15.31
C PHE A 136 21.70 7.74 -16.50
N ILE A 137 21.29 6.48 -16.30
CA ILE A 137 21.32 5.43 -17.31
C ILE A 137 19.92 4.80 -17.36
N LYS A 138 19.35 4.65 -18.57
CA LYS A 138 18.08 3.93 -18.78
C LYS A 138 18.22 2.45 -18.40
N VAL A 139 17.10 1.85 -18.00
CA VAL A 139 17.07 0.40 -17.75
C VAL A 139 17.33 -0.36 -19.06
N GLY A 140 18.23 -1.32 -19.01
CA GLY A 140 18.65 -2.07 -20.20
C GLY A 140 19.69 -1.38 -21.09
N SER A 141 20.13 -0.16 -20.74
CA SER A 141 21.15 0.59 -21.50
C SER A 141 22.49 0.65 -20.77
N SER A 142 23.57 0.84 -21.52
CA SER A 142 24.89 1.23 -21.00
C SER A 142 25.22 2.71 -21.24
N LYS A 143 24.35 3.43 -21.97
CA LYS A 143 24.59 4.82 -22.36
C LYS A 143 24.24 5.78 -21.23
N VAL A 144 25.20 6.62 -20.84
CA VAL A 144 24.99 7.71 -19.87
C VAL A 144 24.23 8.84 -20.55
N GLN A 145 23.14 9.28 -19.90
CA GLN A 145 22.39 10.47 -20.29
C GLN A 145 22.58 11.57 -19.24
N LYS A 146 22.49 12.81 -19.67
CA LYS A 146 22.62 13.99 -18.82
C LYS A 146 21.28 14.69 -18.69
N THR A 147 21.00 15.20 -17.49
CA THR A 147 19.85 16.02 -17.19
C THR A 147 20.25 17.19 -16.31
N ASP A 148 19.65 18.36 -16.57
CA ASP A 148 19.75 19.52 -15.71
C ASP A 148 18.40 19.75 -15.02
N VAL A 149 18.18 19.03 -13.92
CA VAL A 149 16.91 19.05 -13.20
C VAL A 149 17.11 19.49 -11.74
N ARG A 150 16.23 20.38 -11.26
CA ARG A 150 16.17 20.70 -9.84
C ARG A 150 15.33 19.65 -9.12
N ILE A 151 15.84 19.10 -8.01
CA ILE A 151 15.16 18.09 -7.22
C ILE A 151 14.61 18.71 -5.94
N VAL A 152 13.32 18.50 -5.69
CA VAL A 152 12.63 18.77 -4.43
C VAL A 152 12.07 17.45 -3.92
N ALA A 153 12.46 17.02 -2.74
CA ALA A 153 12.02 15.76 -2.15
C ALA A 153 11.11 15.99 -0.94
N ALA A 154 10.15 15.12 -0.71
CA ALA A 154 9.33 15.12 0.49
C ALA A 154 9.26 13.72 1.11
N THR A 155 9.12 13.67 2.43
CA THR A 155 8.93 12.43 3.17
C THR A 155 8.14 12.66 4.46
N ASN A 156 7.42 11.64 4.88
CA ASN A 156 6.77 11.54 6.18
C ASN A 156 7.55 10.60 7.14
N VAL A 157 8.55 9.89 6.63
CA VAL A 157 9.37 8.94 7.39
C VAL A 157 10.52 9.68 8.06
N ASN A 158 10.89 9.24 9.25
CA ASN A 158 12.13 9.68 9.91
C ASN A 158 13.33 9.04 9.20
N LEU A 159 13.99 9.80 8.32
CA LEU A 159 15.12 9.28 7.55
C LEU A 159 16.32 8.89 8.39
N THR A 160 16.53 9.48 9.58
CA THR A 160 17.64 9.09 10.48
C THR A 160 17.41 7.71 11.07
N GLU A 161 16.18 7.35 11.40
CA GLU A 161 15.81 5.99 11.80
C GLU A 161 15.93 5.01 10.62
N ALA A 162 15.44 5.41 9.44
CA ALA A 162 15.55 4.59 8.23
C ALA A 162 17.01 4.30 7.84
N ILE A 163 17.94 5.25 8.07
CA ILE A 163 19.39 5.05 7.88
C ILE A 163 19.92 4.03 8.91
N ALA A 164 19.57 4.17 10.19
CA ALA A 164 20.00 3.24 11.24
C ALA A 164 19.51 1.80 10.98
N GLU A 165 18.34 1.65 10.35
CA GLU A 165 17.77 0.37 9.94
C GLU A 165 18.28 -0.13 8.58
N GLY A 166 19.14 0.60 7.90
CA GLY A 166 19.67 0.23 6.58
C GLY A 166 18.67 0.32 5.43
N ARG A 167 17.52 0.99 5.62
CA ARG A 167 16.49 1.18 4.59
C ARG A 167 16.72 2.44 3.73
N PHE A 168 17.53 3.37 4.21
CA PHE A 168 17.86 4.59 3.49
C PHE A 168 19.37 4.85 3.52
N ARG A 169 19.93 5.35 2.43
CA ARG A 169 21.37 5.62 2.30
C ARG A 169 21.71 6.96 2.94
N GLU A 170 22.75 6.97 3.75
CA GLU A 170 23.24 8.17 4.43
C GLU A 170 23.78 9.23 3.45
N ASP A 171 24.48 8.82 2.40
CA ASP A 171 25.03 9.71 1.38
C ASP A 171 23.90 10.46 0.63
N LEU A 172 22.83 9.76 0.26
CA LEU A 172 21.66 10.37 -0.36
C LEU A 172 20.96 11.35 0.58
N TYR A 173 20.84 11.00 1.87
CA TYR A 173 20.25 11.89 2.86
C TYR A 173 20.96 13.25 2.91
N TYR A 174 22.30 13.26 3.05
CA TYR A 174 23.04 14.52 3.09
C TYR A 174 22.92 15.32 1.80
N ARG A 175 22.82 14.66 0.66
CA ARG A 175 22.68 15.34 -0.63
C ARG A 175 21.28 15.95 -0.84
N LEU A 176 20.22 15.28 -0.38
CA LEU A 176 18.85 15.79 -0.41
C LEU A 176 18.62 16.88 0.64
N ASN A 177 19.16 16.71 1.84
CA ASN A 177 18.93 17.56 3.00
C ASN A 177 19.81 18.82 2.99
N THR A 178 20.06 19.39 1.81
CA THR A 178 20.84 20.65 1.69
C THR A 178 20.08 21.82 2.30
N VAL A 179 18.78 21.93 2.05
CA VAL A 179 17.88 22.88 2.71
C VAL A 179 16.67 22.13 3.27
N PRO A 180 16.61 21.95 4.59
CA PRO A 180 15.46 21.31 5.22
C PRO A 180 14.28 22.28 5.36
N ILE A 181 13.07 21.82 5.02
CA ILE A 181 11.82 22.51 5.32
C ILE A 181 10.95 21.57 6.16
N LYS A 182 10.75 21.92 7.43
CA LYS A 182 9.90 21.16 8.34
C LYS A 182 8.50 21.80 8.40
N ILE A 183 7.47 21.02 8.07
CA ILE A 183 6.08 21.44 8.17
C ILE A 183 5.51 20.93 9.49
N PRO A 184 4.97 21.81 10.34
CA PRO A 184 4.44 21.42 11.64
C PRO A 184 3.15 20.58 11.46
N PRO A 185 2.93 19.54 12.29
CA PRO A 185 1.69 18.82 12.32
C PRO A 185 0.53 19.72 12.78
N LEU A 186 -0.70 19.33 12.45
CA LEU A 186 -1.88 20.15 12.69
C LEU A 186 -2.09 20.48 14.17
N ARG A 187 -1.80 19.56 15.10
CA ARG A 187 -1.86 19.75 16.55
C ARG A 187 -0.94 20.86 17.06
N GLU A 188 0.14 21.21 16.35
CA GLU A 188 1.06 22.29 16.69
C GLU A 188 0.66 23.64 16.05
N ARG A 189 -0.44 23.68 15.28
CA ARG A 189 -0.90 24.89 14.57
C ARG A 189 -1.99 25.66 15.32
N GLY A 190 -2.46 25.18 16.47
CA GLY A 190 -3.43 25.87 17.32
C GLY A 190 -4.69 26.33 16.56
N ASP A 191 -4.94 27.63 16.54
CA ASP A 191 -6.15 28.23 15.96
C ASP A 191 -6.33 27.94 14.44
N ASP A 192 -5.27 27.54 13.74
CA ASP A 192 -5.38 27.18 12.33
C ASP A 192 -6.36 26.03 12.11
N ILE A 193 -6.57 25.16 13.12
CA ILE A 193 -7.51 24.03 13.06
C ILE A 193 -8.93 24.54 12.83
N THR A 194 -9.35 25.53 13.58
CA THR A 194 -10.71 26.13 13.47
C THR A 194 -10.87 26.90 12.17
N LEU A 195 -9.82 27.57 11.71
CA LEU A 195 -9.82 28.27 10.41
C LEU A 195 -9.98 27.31 9.25
N LEU A 196 -9.25 26.18 9.27
CA LEU A 196 -9.32 25.12 8.27
C LEU A 196 -10.70 24.45 8.25
N PHE A 197 -11.25 24.09 9.43
CA PHE A 197 -12.60 23.54 9.53
C PHE A 197 -13.63 24.45 8.87
N ARG A 198 -13.65 25.74 9.27
CA ARG A 198 -14.59 26.72 8.72
C ARG A 198 -14.44 26.86 7.20
N LYS A 199 -13.21 26.88 6.70
CA LYS A 199 -12.97 26.96 5.25
C LYS A 199 -13.49 25.72 4.53
N PHE A 200 -13.19 24.52 5.02
CA PHE A 200 -13.69 23.29 4.40
C PHE A 200 -15.21 23.18 4.45
N ALA A 201 -15.83 23.59 5.56
CA ALA A 201 -17.28 23.65 5.68
C ALA A 201 -17.90 24.64 4.68
N SER A 202 -17.30 25.81 4.52
CA SER A 202 -17.74 26.81 3.54
C SER A 202 -17.56 26.34 2.10
N ASP A 203 -16.40 25.77 1.75
CA ASP A 203 -16.13 25.24 0.40
C ASP A 203 -17.07 24.11 0.02
N PHE A 204 -17.39 23.24 1.00
CA PHE A 204 -18.36 22.17 0.82
C PHE A 204 -19.77 22.72 0.59
N ALA A 205 -20.18 23.67 1.41
CA ALA A 205 -21.48 24.31 1.32
C ALA A 205 -21.70 25.01 -0.04
N GLU A 206 -20.68 25.72 -0.53
CA GLU A 206 -20.69 26.36 -1.85
C GLU A 206 -20.77 25.34 -2.98
N LYS A 207 -19.93 24.31 -2.93
CA LYS A 207 -19.87 23.27 -3.97
C LYS A 207 -21.16 22.50 -4.13
N TYR A 208 -21.83 22.18 -3.03
CA TYR A 208 -23.04 21.35 -3.03
C TYR A 208 -24.33 22.17 -2.80
N ARG A 209 -24.24 23.51 -2.70
CA ARG A 209 -25.35 24.44 -2.46
C ARG A 209 -26.14 24.07 -1.19
N MET A 210 -25.44 23.72 -0.14
CA MET A 210 -26.00 23.38 1.17
C MET A 210 -25.64 24.45 2.19
N PRO A 211 -26.42 24.62 3.28
CA PRO A 211 -26.01 25.50 4.38
C PRO A 211 -24.70 25.00 5.02
N ALA A 212 -23.77 25.91 5.32
CA ALA A 212 -22.52 25.56 5.99
C ALA A 212 -22.77 25.11 7.44
N ILE A 213 -22.03 24.11 7.89
CA ILE A 213 -22.02 23.67 9.29
C ILE A 213 -21.20 24.65 10.15
N GLN A 214 -21.60 24.80 11.41
CA GLN A 214 -20.91 25.63 12.40
C GLN A 214 -20.61 24.81 13.64
N LEU A 215 -19.50 25.12 14.32
CA LEU A 215 -19.13 24.47 15.58
C LEU A 215 -19.65 25.30 16.76
N THR A 216 -20.22 24.62 17.72
CA THR A 216 -20.46 25.19 19.05
C THR A 216 -19.17 25.39 19.82
N GLU A 217 -19.13 26.16 20.90
CA GLU A 217 -17.87 26.44 21.61
C GLU A 217 -17.27 25.18 22.25
N ASP A 218 -18.09 24.28 22.75
CA ASP A 218 -17.69 22.97 23.28
C ASP A 218 -17.06 22.07 22.17
N ALA A 219 -17.64 22.08 20.97
CA ALA A 219 -17.08 21.36 19.82
C ALA A 219 -15.73 21.95 19.36
N LYS A 220 -15.56 23.28 19.42
CA LYS A 220 -14.27 23.93 19.12
C LYS A 220 -13.16 23.48 20.09
N VAL A 221 -13.47 23.42 21.39
CA VAL A 221 -12.52 22.92 22.39
C VAL A 221 -12.11 21.48 22.08
N LEU A 222 -13.07 20.61 21.76
CA LEU A 222 -12.78 19.23 21.35
C LEU A 222 -11.93 19.16 20.09
N LEU A 223 -12.24 19.98 19.09
CA LEU A 223 -11.50 20.05 17.83
C LEU A 223 -10.03 20.45 18.05
N LEU A 224 -9.76 21.40 18.96
CA LEU A 224 -8.42 21.88 19.28
C LEU A 224 -7.59 20.89 20.12
N THR A 225 -8.26 20.08 20.95
CA THR A 225 -7.59 19.10 21.83
C THR A 225 -7.31 17.77 21.15
N TYR A 226 -7.93 17.49 20.01
CA TYR A 226 -7.72 16.24 19.28
C TYR A 226 -6.34 16.22 18.59
N SER A 227 -5.68 15.06 18.56
CA SER A 227 -4.28 14.92 18.10
C SER A 227 -4.10 15.00 16.58
N TRP A 228 -5.15 14.79 15.78
CA TRP A 228 -5.15 14.84 14.32
C TRP A 228 -4.04 14.00 13.66
N PRO A 229 -3.99 12.66 13.85
CA PRO A 229 -2.93 11.82 13.27
C PRO A 229 -2.88 11.87 11.74
N GLY A 230 -4.01 12.10 11.07
CA GLY A 230 -4.09 12.34 9.61
C GLY A 230 -4.08 13.80 9.20
N ASN A 231 -3.78 14.71 10.14
CA ASN A 231 -3.59 16.14 9.92
C ASN A 231 -4.72 16.82 9.11
N VAL A 232 -4.37 17.69 8.17
CA VAL A 232 -5.31 18.47 7.34
C VAL A 232 -6.19 17.55 6.47
N ARG A 233 -5.64 16.43 5.98
CA ARG A 233 -6.39 15.45 5.18
C ARG A 233 -7.52 14.83 6.00
N GLN A 234 -7.26 14.44 7.24
CA GLN A 234 -8.26 13.89 8.15
C GLN A 234 -9.30 14.95 8.53
N LEU A 235 -8.87 16.16 8.90
CA LEU A 235 -9.76 17.25 9.22
C LEU A 235 -10.73 17.56 8.07
N LYS A 236 -10.22 17.62 6.85
CA LYS A 236 -11.04 17.84 5.65
C LYS A 236 -12.09 16.72 5.47
N ASN A 237 -11.67 15.46 5.52
CA ASN A 237 -12.55 14.31 5.35
C ASN A 237 -13.67 14.30 6.41
N ILE A 238 -13.34 14.54 7.66
CA ILE A 238 -14.33 14.59 8.76
C ILE A 238 -15.30 15.76 8.55
N THR A 239 -14.79 16.95 8.17
CA THR A 239 -15.64 18.11 7.90
C THR A 239 -16.62 17.86 6.76
N GLU A 240 -16.15 17.26 5.67
CA GLU A 240 -16.98 16.88 4.52
C GLU A 240 -18.02 15.81 4.91
N GLN A 241 -17.62 14.81 5.69
CA GLN A 241 -18.51 13.74 6.17
C GLN A 241 -19.63 14.29 7.06
N ILE A 242 -19.33 15.13 8.03
CA ILE A 242 -20.31 15.80 8.89
C ILE A 242 -21.24 16.65 8.03
N SER A 243 -20.71 17.41 7.08
CA SER A 243 -21.50 18.28 6.20
C SER A 243 -22.55 17.52 5.37
N ILE A 244 -22.28 16.25 5.03
CA ILE A 244 -23.22 15.40 4.27
C ILE A 244 -24.27 14.77 5.19
N ILE A 245 -23.81 14.19 6.31
CA ILE A 245 -24.64 13.28 7.12
C ILE A 245 -25.55 14.07 8.08
N GLU A 246 -25.01 15.14 8.69
CA GLU A 246 -25.76 15.84 9.71
C GLU A 246 -26.81 16.79 9.13
N THR A 247 -28.04 16.66 9.62
CA THR A 247 -29.15 17.56 9.27
C THR A 247 -29.07 18.86 10.07
N ASN A 248 -28.65 18.75 11.33
CA ASN A 248 -28.37 19.91 12.18
C ASN A 248 -27.07 20.58 11.72
N ARG A 249 -27.13 21.90 11.52
CA ARG A 249 -25.94 22.65 11.07
C ARG A 249 -25.11 23.18 12.24
N ASP A 250 -25.63 23.15 13.45
CA ASP A 250 -24.87 23.45 14.67
C ASP A 250 -24.32 22.16 15.26
N ILE A 251 -23.01 21.96 15.09
CA ILE A 251 -22.29 20.74 15.47
C ILE A 251 -21.80 20.86 16.91
N THR A 252 -22.38 20.04 17.78
CA THR A 252 -21.98 19.94 19.19
C THR A 252 -20.80 19.01 19.40
N ALA A 253 -20.18 19.05 20.58
CA ALA A 253 -19.07 18.15 20.93
C ALA A 253 -19.47 16.65 20.87
N GLU A 254 -20.73 16.34 21.18
CA GLU A 254 -21.29 14.98 21.12
C GLU A 254 -21.35 14.49 19.68
N ILE A 255 -21.88 15.29 18.76
CA ILE A 255 -21.93 14.99 17.34
C ILE A 255 -20.51 14.82 16.81
N LEU A 256 -19.63 15.78 17.07
CA LEU A 256 -18.23 15.72 16.58
C LEU A 256 -17.50 14.46 17.08
N ARG A 257 -17.73 14.04 18.32
CA ARG A 257 -17.09 12.85 18.91
C ARG A 257 -17.43 11.56 18.15
N ASN A 258 -18.64 11.44 17.59
CA ASN A 258 -19.06 10.27 16.82
C ASN A 258 -18.27 10.10 15.51
N TYR A 259 -17.68 11.18 14.99
CA TYR A 259 -16.88 11.19 13.76
C TYR A 259 -15.36 11.12 14.00
N LEU A 260 -14.93 11.37 15.24
CA LEU A 260 -13.54 11.28 15.61
C LEU A 260 -13.20 9.82 15.93
N PRO A 261 -12.20 9.20 15.23
CA PRO A 261 -11.73 7.88 15.61
C PRO A 261 -11.30 7.84 17.08
N GLU A 262 -11.65 6.77 17.78
CA GLU A 262 -11.19 6.58 19.15
C GLU A 262 -9.67 6.60 19.18
N GLN A 263 -9.12 7.51 19.95
CA GLN A 263 -7.70 7.50 20.24
C GLN A 263 -7.48 6.35 21.24
N HIS A 264 -6.94 5.25 20.77
CA HIS A 264 -6.27 4.32 21.68
C HIS A 264 -5.10 5.11 22.30
N VAL A 265 -5.41 5.80 23.41
CA VAL A 265 -4.37 6.28 24.29
C VAL A 265 -3.69 5.01 24.75
N ASN A 266 -2.54 4.69 24.18
CA ASN A 266 -1.58 3.83 24.84
C ASN A 266 -1.24 4.56 26.12
N SER A 267 -2.10 4.39 27.13
CA SER A 267 -1.81 4.73 28.51
C SER A 267 -0.64 3.84 28.87
N GLY A 268 0.55 4.38 28.63
CA GLY A 268 1.79 3.83 29.14
C GLY A 268 1.72 3.78 30.64
N LEU A 269 1.11 2.73 31.16
CA LEU A 269 1.45 2.25 32.48
C LEU A 269 2.95 1.92 32.40
N PRO A 270 3.78 2.45 33.32
CA PRO A 270 5.20 2.09 33.32
C PRO A 270 5.26 0.57 33.46
N ALA A 271 5.73 -0.10 32.43
CA ALA A 271 6.07 -1.51 32.51
C ALA A 271 7.24 -1.63 33.49
N LEU A 272 6.94 -1.92 34.75
CA LEU A 272 7.86 -2.52 35.67
C LEU A 272 8.19 -3.91 35.10
N PHE A 273 9.41 -4.02 34.62
CA PHE A 273 10.20 -5.20 34.18
C PHE A 273 10.63 -5.07 32.72
N GLY A 274 11.94 -4.90 32.59
CA GLY A 274 12.64 -4.80 31.33
C GLY A 274 12.54 -6.10 30.50
N VAL A 275 11.91 -5.96 29.33
CA VAL A 275 12.14 -6.85 28.19
C VAL A 275 12.28 -5.93 26.97
N LYS A 276 13.41 -6.02 26.31
CA LYS A 276 13.71 -5.33 25.07
C LYS A 276 12.58 -5.61 24.05
N ALA A 277 11.78 -4.62 23.75
CA ALA A 277 10.80 -4.69 22.66
C ALA A 277 11.54 -4.56 21.32
N ASN A 278 11.60 -5.67 20.60
CA ASN A 278 12.01 -5.72 19.21
C ASN A 278 10.82 -5.26 18.36
N THR A 279 10.99 -4.16 17.67
CA THR A 279 10.01 -3.56 16.74
C THR A 279 9.93 -4.40 15.45
N GLY A 280 8.89 -5.27 15.39
CA GLY A 280 8.58 -6.11 14.24
C GLY A 280 7.14 -6.64 14.26
N LYS A 281 6.15 -5.87 14.77
CA LYS A 281 4.87 -6.45 15.19
C LYS A 281 3.59 -5.84 14.61
N ALA A 282 3.54 -5.45 13.36
CA ALA A 282 2.25 -5.18 12.71
C ALA A 282 1.64 -6.43 12.04
N PHE A 283 2.48 -7.40 11.61
CA PHE A 283 2.02 -8.67 11.00
C PHE A 283 1.82 -9.82 11.98
N GLU A 284 2.33 -9.73 13.21
CA GLU A 284 2.12 -10.77 14.23
C GLU A 284 0.73 -10.69 14.88
N SER A 285 0.14 -9.51 15.00
CA SER A 285 -1.16 -9.32 15.64
C SER A 285 -2.31 -9.98 14.87
N GLU A 286 -2.30 -9.95 13.54
CA GLU A 286 -3.32 -10.64 12.74
C GLU A 286 -3.17 -12.17 12.81
N ARG A 287 -1.94 -12.67 12.84
CA ARG A 287 -1.67 -14.10 13.04
C ARG A 287 -2.03 -14.56 14.46
N GLU A 288 -1.75 -13.77 15.48
CA GLU A 288 -2.12 -14.08 16.86
C GLU A 288 -3.64 -14.12 17.04
N ILE A 289 -4.38 -13.17 16.46
CA ILE A 289 -5.86 -13.16 16.46
C ILE A 289 -6.38 -14.40 15.72
N LEU A 290 -5.80 -14.76 14.57
CA LEU A 290 -6.18 -15.92 13.80
C LEU A 290 -5.92 -17.24 14.56
N TYR A 291 -4.78 -17.33 15.24
CA TYR A 291 -4.47 -18.48 16.11
C TYR A 291 -5.41 -18.54 17.32
N GLN A 292 -5.76 -17.42 17.92
CA GLN A 292 -6.68 -17.35 19.05
C GLN A 292 -8.08 -17.82 18.64
N VAL A 293 -8.59 -17.37 17.49
CA VAL A 293 -9.86 -17.84 16.92
C VAL A 293 -9.81 -19.33 16.59
N LEU A 294 -8.70 -19.84 16.03
CA LEU A 294 -8.54 -21.27 15.74
C LEU A 294 -8.48 -22.11 17.02
N PHE A 295 -7.84 -21.62 18.08
CA PHE A 295 -7.81 -22.31 19.37
C PHE A 295 -9.17 -22.34 20.05
N ASP A 296 -9.94 -21.25 19.99
CA ASP A 296 -11.29 -21.17 20.52
C ASP A 296 -12.24 -22.11 19.76
N MET A 297 -12.20 -22.12 18.41
CA MET A 297 -12.96 -23.07 17.58
C MET A 297 -12.59 -24.52 17.89
N ARG A 298 -11.30 -24.82 18.09
CA ARG A 298 -10.85 -26.18 18.46
C ARG A 298 -11.37 -26.61 19.83
N ARG A 299 -11.45 -25.67 20.77
CA ARG A 299 -12.02 -25.90 22.11
C ARG A 299 -13.52 -26.17 22.01
N ASP A 300 -14.25 -25.35 21.26
CA ASP A 300 -15.69 -25.51 21.06
C ASP A 300 -16.03 -26.83 20.38
N VAL A 301 -15.26 -27.24 19.35
CA VAL A 301 -15.42 -28.56 18.70
C VAL A 301 -15.13 -29.70 19.66
N THR A 302 -14.17 -29.55 20.57
CA THR A 302 -13.85 -30.56 21.56
C THR A 302 -14.95 -30.69 22.62
N ASP A 303 -15.53 -29.58 23.05
CA ASP A 303 -16.63 -29.53 24.00
C ASP A 303 -17.94 -30.02 23.37
N LEU A 304 -18.20 -29.70 22.09
CA LEU A 304 -19.29 -30.29 21.31
C LEU A 304 -19.14 -31.82 21.18
N LYS A 305 -17.93 -32.35 20.91
CA LYS A 305 -17.67 -33.79 20.86
C LYS A 305 -17.91 -34.44 22.19
N LYS A 306 -17.54 -33.83 23.32
CA LYS A 306 -17.84 -34.36 24.67
C LYS A 306 -19.34 -34.39 24.90
N LEU A 307 -20.07 -33.35 24.53
CA LEU A 307 -21.53 -33.26 24.71
C LEU A 307 -22.25 -34.32 23.86
N VAL A 308 -21.84 -34.52 22.61
CA VAL A 308 -22.36 -35.56 21.72
C VAL A 308 -22.07 -36.95 22.28
N ASN A 309 -20.86 -37.21 22.80
CA ASN A 309 -20.51 -38.48 23.42
C ASN A 309 -21.33 -38.76 24.71
N THR A 310 -21.59 -37.71 25.51
CA THR A 310 -22.44 -37.81 26.71
C THR A 310 -23.90 -38.13 26.32
N LEU A 311 -24.44 -37.47 25.29
CA LEU A 311 -25.79 -37.73 24.77
C LEU A 311 -25.91 -39.11 24.11
N MET A 312 -24.84 -39.62 23.46
CA MET A 312 -24.80 -40.96 22.93
C MET A 312 -24.71 -42.04 24.04
N ALA A 313 -23.97 -41.76 25.13
CA ALA A 313 -23.89 -42.62 26.31
C ALA A 313 -25.24 -42.69 27.06
N GLU A 314 -25.98 -41.59 27.14
CA GLU A 314 -27.32 -41.56 27.75
C GLU A 314 -28.39 -42.24 26.88
N ARG A 315 -28.22 -42.31 25.55
CA ARG A 315 -29.11 -43.06 24.63
C ARG A 315 -28.74 -44.55 24.49
N GLY A 316 -27.56 -44.95 24.96
CA GLY A 316 -27.02 -46.31 24.82
C GLY A 316 -27.35 -47.28 25.95
N ALA A 317 -28.26 -46.92 26.88
CA ALA A 317 -28.67 -47.81 27.98
C ALA A 317 -29.94 -48.58 27.65
N GLN A 318 -29.96 -49.37 26.57
CA GLN A 318 -30.86 -50.52 26.43
C GLN A 318 -30.25 -51.60 25.53
N SER A 319 -29.90 -52.74 26.22
CA SER A 319 -29.81 -54.16 25.79
C SER A 319 -28.83 -54.53 24.64
N VAL A 320 -27.88 -55.33 24.89
CA VAL A 320 -27.53 -56.71 25.28
C VAL A 320 -26.56 -57.32 24.21
N PRO A 321 -25.83 -58.44 24.47
CA PRO A 321 -24.36 -58.46 24.41
C PRO A 321 -23.78 -59.36 23.32
N THR A 322 -22.55 -59.29 23.03
CA THR A 322 -21.62 -60.44 22.84
C THR A 322 -20.21 -59.97 22.43
N ALA A 323 -19.25 -60.64 23.05
CA ALA A 323 -17.82 -60.49 23.11
C ALA A 323 -17.03 -60.81 21.83
N PRO A 324 -15.69 -61.01 21.92
CA PRO A 324 -14.61 -60.01 21.94
C PRO A 324 -13.57 -60.26 20.82
N ALA A 325 -12.75 -59.30 20.49
CA ALA A 325 -11.38 -59.57 20.04
C ALA A 325 -10.55 -58.27 19.85
N THR A 326 -9.55 -58.15 20.62
CA THR A 326 -8.10 -58.03 20.40
C THR A 326 -7.58 -56.74 19.79
N THR A 327 -6.95 -55.99 20.67
CA THR A 327 -5.58 -55.38 20.63
C THR A 327 -4.98 -54.99 19.29
N ALA A 328 -4.65 -53.70 19.17
CA ALA A 328 -3.30 -53.32 18.78
C ALA A 328 -3.04 -51.81 19.07
N VAL A 329 -2.15 -51.61 20.00
CA VAL A 329 -1.47 -50.35 20.29
C VAL A 329 -0.39 -50.15 19.25
N SER A 330 -0.24 -48.95 18.70
CA SER A 330 1.03 -48.56 18.08
C SER A 330 1.31 -47.11 18.32
N TYR A 331 2.35 -46.90 19.11
CA TYR A 331 3.07 -45.70 19.37
C TYR A 331 3.83 -45.27 18.13
N TYR A 332 3.88 -43.98 17.83
CA TYR A 332 5.00 -43.40 17.09
C TYR A 332 5.66 -42.32 17.91
N GLN A 333 6.88 -42.66 18.26
CA GLN A 333 7.92 -41.84 18.89
C GLN A 333 8.73 -41.15 17.78
N GLU A 334 9.07 -39.86 17.98
CA GLU A 334 10.12 -39.16 17.26
C GLU A 334 11.50 -39.83 17.44
N PRO A 335 12.40 -39.62 16.49
CA PRO A 335 13.79 -39.41 16.89
C PRO A 335 14.43 -38.15 16.30
N GLN A 336 15.02 -37.36 17.17
CA GLN A 336 16.11 -36.45 16.86
C GLN A 336 17.32 -37.25 16.41
N ARG A 337 18.08 -36.73 15.42
CA ARG A 337 19.54 -36.78 15.42
C ARG A 337 20.19 -35.85 14.42
N ASN A 338 21.13 -35.08 14.95
CA ASN A 338 22.23 -34.35 14.29
C ASN A 338 23.12 -35.27 13.45
N LEU A 339 23.76 -34.70 12.44
CA LEU A 339 25.21 -34.55 12.19
C LEU A 339 25.58 -34.49 10.71
N VAL A 340 26.15 -33.33 10.34
CA VAL A 340 27.44 -33.07 9.65
C VAL A 340 27.76 -33.71 8.30
N ALA A 341 27.92 -32.75 7.33
CA ALA A 341 28.92 -32.64 6.25
C ALA A 341 29.21 -33.81 5.28
N THR A 342 29.16 -33.55 4.01
CA THR A 342 30.30 -33.34 3.14
C THR A 342 29.89 -33.16 1.67
N VAL A 343 30.60 -32.28 1.00
CA VAL A 343 30.57 -31.85 -0.41
C VAL A 343 31.01 -32.95 -1.35
N VAL A 344 30.52 -33.04 -2.61
CA VAL A 344 31.17 -32.86 -3.91
C VAL A 344 30.21 -33.30 -5.07
N PRO A 345 30.33 -32.68 -6.28
CA PRO A 345 29.35 -32.69 -7.35
C PRO A 345 29.61 -33.69 -8.48
N ALA A 346 28.58 -34.01 -9.25
CA ALA A 346 28.77 -34.46 -10.65
C ALA A 346 27.48 -34.30 -11.50
N THR A 347 27.70 -33.79 -12.65
CA THR A 347 26.84 -33.45 -13.77
C THR A 347 26.46 -34.67 -14.64
N PRO A 348 25.79 -34.51 -15.79
CA PRO A 348 24.52 -35.15 -16.10
C PRO A 348 24.67 -36.25 -17.19
N THR A 349 23.62 -37.05 -17.34
CA THR A 349 23.49 -37.86 -18.57
C THR A 349 22.06 -38.01 -19.00
N ILE A 350 21.81 -37.57 -20.22
CA ILE A 350 20.60 -37.74 -21.03
C ILE A 350 20.56 -39.20 -21.52
N ILE A 351 19.42 -39.89 -21.48
CA ILE A 351 19.07 -40.91 -22.48
C ILE A 351 17.54 -40.95 -22.67
N SER A 352 17.19 -40.99 -23.94
CA SER A 352 15.95 -40.94 -24.66
C SER A 352 15.24 -42.31 -24.76
N ALA A 353 13.91 -42.20 -25.05
CA ALA A 353 13.04 -43.12 -25.82
C ALA A 353 12.50 -44.39 -25.16
N ALA A 354 11.19 -44.62 -25.14
CA ALA A 354 10.34 -45.19 -26.18
C ALA A 354 8.96 -45.62 -25.58
N LYS A 355 7.89 -45.30 -26.31
CA LYS A 355 6.56 -45.99 -26.24
C LYS A 355 6.67 -47.42 -26.81
N PRO A 356 5.76 -48.41 -26.47
CA PRO A 356 4.47 -48.47 -27.14
C PRO A 356 3.27 -49.15 -26.38
N ALA A 357 2.10 -48.81 -26.89
CA ALA A 357 0.88 -49.63 -27.22
C ALA A 357 0.03 -50.34 -26.17
N HIS A 358 -1.27 -50.07 -26.35
CA HIS A 358 -2.49 -50.68 -25.81
C HIS A 358 -2.63 -52.20 -26.10
N PRO A 359 -3.60 -52.94 -25.43
CA PRO A 359 -5.01 -52.90 -25.81
C PRO A 359 -6.04 -53.03 -24.64
N VAL A 360 -7.15 -52.38 -24.82
CA VAL A 360 -8.60 -52.68 -24.86
C VAL A 360 -9.12 -53.93 -24.07
N VAL A 361 -10.18 -53.71 -23.26
CA VAL A 361 -11.55 -54.24 -23.29
C VAL A 361 -12.17 -54.29 -21.87
N ASP A 362 -13.37 -53.60 -21.78
CA ASP A 362 -14.63 -53.85 -21.04
C ASP A 362 -14.62 -54.46 -19.62
N ASP A 363 -15.34 -53.95 -18.66
CA ASP A 363 -16.81 -53.92 -18.44
C ASP A 363 -17.17 -53.32 -17.05
N ILE A 364 -18.12 -52.44 -17.03
CA ILE A 364 -19.20 -52.10 -16.10
C ILE A 364 -19.11 -52.55 -14.61
N GLN A 365 -19.19 -51.62 -13.64
CA GLN A 365 -20.28 -51.29 -12.71
C GLN A 365 -19.82 -50.50 -11.47
N ASP A 366 -20.58 -49.38 -11.26
CA ASP A 366 -21.06 -48.75 -10.05
C ASP A 366 -20.13 -48.22 -8.96
N THR A 367 -20.21 -46.88 -8.92
CA THR A 367 -20.42 -45.96 -7.78
C THR A 367 -19.49 -46.03 -6.58
N GLU A 368 -18.66 -44.98 -6.47
CA GLU A 368 -18.56 -44.12 -5.31
C GLU A 368 -17.73 -42.90 -5.68
N GLU A 369 -18.36 -41.71 -5.59
CA GLU A 369 -17.69 -40.40 -5.76
C GLU A 369 -16.64 -40.23 -4.68
N VAL A 370 -15.38 -40.40 -5.03
CA VAL A 370 -14.24 -39.83 -4.30
C VAL A 370 -13.89 -38.52 -4.96
N VAL A 371 -14.19 -37.41 -4.28
CA VAL A 371 -13.76 -36.08 -4.69
C VAL A 371 -12.24 -36.00 -4.46
N GLU A 372 -11.46 -36.28 -5.49
CA GLU A 372 -10.06 -35.89 -5.56
C GLU A 372 -9.99 -34.37 -5.76
N GLU A 373 -9.46 -33.66 -4.79
CA GLU A 373 -9.03 -32.25 -4.93
C GLU A 373 -7.86 -32.19 -5.91
N ALA A 374 -8.17 -32.15 -7.20
CA ALA A 374 -7.20 -31.76 -8.21
C ALA A 374 -6.90 -30.27 -8.07
N THR A 375 -5.64 -29.91 -7.87
CA THR A 375 -5.14 -28.54 -7.97
C THR A 375 -5.29 -28.09 -9.42
N LEU A 376 -6.46 -27.59 -9.78
CA LEU A 376 -6.75 -27.04 -11.10
C LEU A 376 -5.92 -25.77 -11.30
N SER A 377 -5.11 -25.74 -12.35
CA SER A 377 -4.44 -24.50 -12.75
C SER A 377 -5.50 -23.46 -13.14
N LEU A 378 -5.21 -22.17 -12.92
CA LEU A 378 -6.13 -21.08 -13.24
C LEU A 378 -6.59 -21.12 -14.70
N ASP A 379 -5.69 -21.54 -15.59
CA ASP A 379 -5.95 -21.67 -17.04
C ASP A 379 -6.93 -22.81 -17.36
N GLU A 380 -6.90 -23.90 -16.61
CA GLU A 380 -7.84 -25.02 -16.78
C GLU A 380 -9.25 -24.65 -16.31
N VAL A 381 -9.35 -23.92 -15.20
CA VAL A 381 -10.63 -23.41 -14.69
C VAL A 381 -11.23 -22.40 -15.67
N GLU A 382 -10.42 -21.50 -16.23
CA GLU A 382 -10.86 -20.52 -17.21
C GLU A 382 -11.32 -21.18 -18.52
N LYS A 383 -10.59 -22.18 -19.00
CA LYS A 383 -10.96 -22.98 -20.17
C LYS A 383 -12.29 -23.70 -19.98
N GLU A 384 -12.51 -24.28 -18.81
CA GLU A 384 -13.74 -24.98 -18.49
C GLU A 384 -14.95 -24.02 -18.36
N MET A 385 -14.75 -22.82 -17.79
CA MET A 385 -15.76 -21.78 -17.71
C MET A 385 -16.17 -21.27 -19.11
N ILE A 386 -15.20 -21.04 -20.00
CA ILE A 386 -15.44 -20.63 -21.36
C ILE A 386 -16.22 -21.73 -22.13
N ARG A 387 -15.85 -23.00 -21.97
CA ARG A 387 -16.55 -24.12 -22.59
C ARG A 387 -18.01 -24.21 -22.12
N LYS A 388 -18.24 -24.17 -20.80
CA LYS A 388 -19.59 -24.20 -20.21
C LYS A 388 -20.46 -23.02 -20.67
N ALA A 389 -19.89 -21.82 -20.82
CA ALA A 389 -20.61 -20.66 -21.32
C ALA A 389 -20.97 -20.79 -22.82
N LEU A 390 -20.10 -21.32 -23.65
CA LEU A 390 -20.36 -21.58 -25.05
C LEU A 390 -21.45 -22.66 -25.23
N ASP A 391 -21.40 -23.74 -24.49
CA ASP A 391 -22.41 -24.82 -24.51
C ASP A 391 -23.79 -24.30 -24.06
N ARG A 392 -23.85 -23.50 -22.99
CA ARG A 392 -25.09 -22.88 -22.47
C ARG A 392 -25.77 -21.97 -23.50
N HIS A 393 -24.96 -21.30 -24.31
CA HIS A 393 -25.47 -20.35 -25.32
C HIS A 393 -25.45 -20.90 -26.75
N HIS A 394 -25.35 -22.23 -26.91
CA HIS A 394 -25.35 -22.90 -28.22
C HIS A 394 -24.36 -22.28 -29.22
N GLY A 395 -23.16 -22.01 -28.81
CA GLY A 395 -22.08 -21.43 -29.62
C GLY A 395 -22.23 -19.95 -29.94
N LYS A 396 -23.23 -19.23 -29.42
CA LYS A 396 -23.41 -17.80 -29.65
C LYS A 396 -22.41 -16.98 -28.81
N ARG A 397 -21.25 -16.68 -29.40
CA ARG A 397 -20.10 -16.00 -28.77
C ARG A 397 -20.47 -14.69 -28.07
N LYS A 398 -21.39 -13.90 -28.66
CA LYS A 398 -21.85 -12.62 -28.07
C LYS A 398 -22.58 -12.80 -26.73
N ASN A 399 -23.37 -13.84 -26.59
CA ASN A 399 -24.11 -14.14 -25.36
C ASN A 399 -23.18 -14.78 -24.31
N ALA A 400 -22.28 -15.67 -24.73
CA ALA A 400 -21.26 -16.27 -23.86
C ALA A 400 -20.29 -15.21 -23.30
N ALA A 401 -19.90 -14.20 -24.10
CA ALA A 401 -19.08 -13.06 -23.64
C ALA A 401 -19.78 -12.25 -22.55
N LYS A 402 -21.10 -12.00 -22.71
CA LYS A 402 -21.91 -11.33 -21.70
C LYS A 402 -22.05 -12.14 -20.41
N ASP A 403 -22.23 -13.44 -20.51
CA ASP A 403 -22.36 -14.36 -19.36
C ASP A 403 -21.06 -14.41 -18.55
N LEU A 404 -19.92 -14.37 -19.24
CA LEU A 404 -18.59 -14.33 -18.63
C LEU A 404 -18.10 -12.92 -18.22
N ASN A 405 -18.92 -11.89 -18.49
CA ASN A 405 -18.59 -10.47 -18.24
C ASN A 405 -17.26 -10.00 -18.87
N ILE A 406 -16.96 -10.52 -20.09
CA ILE A 406 -15.76 -10.16 -20.86
C ILE A 406 -16.16 -9.62 -22.25
N SER A 407 -15.22 -8.90 -22.91
CA SER A 407 -15.46 -8.40 -24.25
C SER A 407 -15.48 -9.55 -25.28
N GLU A 408 -16.28 -9.41 -26.37
CA GLU A 408 -16.30 -10.39 -27.46
C GLU A 408 -14.91 -10.63 -28.06
N ARG A 409 -14.08 -9.60 -28.11
CA ARG A 409 -12.69 -9.67 -28.60
C ARG A 409 -11.80 -10.49 -27.68
N THR A 410 -11.99 -10.35 -26.38
CA THR A 410 -11.26 -11.13 -25.36
C THR A 410 -11.66 -12.60 -25.44
N LEU A 411 -12.96 -12.91 -25.53
CA LEU A 411 -13.46 -14.27 -25.66
C LEU A 411 -12.93 -14.92 -26.95
N TYR A 412 -12.92 -14.22 -28.08
CA TYR A 412 -12.39 -14.75 -29.35
C TYR A 412 -10.91 -15.13 -29.24
N ARG A 413 -10.09 -14.27 -28.60
CA ARG A 413 -8.68 -14.54 -28.36
C ARG A 413 -8.49 -15.79 -27.51
N LYS A 414 -9.27 -15.92 -26.42
CA LYS A 414 -9.22 -17.05 -25.47
C LYS A 414 -9.69 -18.36 -26.09
N ILE A 415 -10.73 -18.34 -26.91
CA ILE A 415 -11.18 -19.51 -27.68
C ILE A 415 -10.06 -20.04 -28.58
N LYS A 416 -9.35 -19.13 -29.28
CA LYS A 416 -8.24 -19.47 -30.15
C LYS A 416 -7.02 -19.97 -29.37
N GLU A 417 -6.76 -19.39 -28.21
CA GLU A 417 -5.64 -19.75 -27.30
C GLU A 417 -5.83 -21.15 -26.72
N TYR A 418 -7.06 -21.50 -26.33
CA TYR A 418 -7.40 -22.78 -25.72
C TYR A 418 -7.89 -23.86 -26.72
N GLY A 419 -7.97 -23.53 -28.03
CA GLY A 419 -8.38 -24.50 -29.09
C GLY A 419 -9.80 -25.00 -28.92
N LEU A 420 -10.75 -24.12 -28.54
CA LEU A 420 -12.16 -24.45 -28.31
C LEU A 420 -13.06 -24.06 -29.50
N ASP A 421 -12.57 -24.17 -30.73
CA ASP A 421 -13.34 -23.90 -31.96
C ASP A 421 -14.38 -24.98 -32.26
#